data_093facab8d736372a5ba2e1ac2e71a3e
#
_entry.id   093facab8d736372a5ba2e1ac2e71a3e
#
_cell.length_a   1.000
_cell.length_b   1.000
_cell.length_c   1.000
_cell.angle_alpha   90.00
_cell.angle_beta   90.00
_cell.angle_gamma   90.00
#
_symmetry.space_group_name_H-M   'P 1'
#
loop_
_entity.id
_entity.type
_entity.pdbx_description
1 polymer ?
#
loop_
_entity_poly.entity_id
_entity_poly.type
_entity_poly.pdbx_seq_one_letter_code
_entity_poly.pdbx_strand_id
1 'polypeptide(L)'
;MTALVEYLTANPLFALFATIALGYAVGMISVRGLSLGAGAVLFVGLAMGALAPKSALPAIVGTFGLLLFLYGVGIAFGAQFFKGLTSPLGIKANIASVIGVLLSLGLMLLAIKFIPGVNFAEAIGAWAGAGTSTSALQAAMVVTGDKIPATGYSVAYPFGVAVPILIIGLYNSFFKPKYTLEERTSLRVCAVRV
;
A
#
# COMPACT_ATOMS: atom_id res chain seq x y z
N MET A 1 17.48 14.42 -21.82
CA MET A 1 17.02 13.22 -21.06
C MET A 1 18.18 12.38 -20.55
N THR A 2 19.23 12.16 -21.30
CA THR A 2 20.41 11.36 -20.92
C THR A 2 21.12 11.88 -19.64
N ALA A 3 21.43 13.18 -19.57
CA ALA A 3 22.13 13.77 -18.42
C ALA A 3 21.35 13.64 -17.07
N LEU A 4 20.02 13.77 -17.10
CA LEU A 4 19.19 13.59 -15.91
C LEU A 4 19.20 12.12 -15.46
N VAL A 5 19.08 11.17 -16.39
CA VAL A 5 19.09 9.74 -16.08
C VAL A 5 20.45 9.31 -15.54
N GLU A 6 21.55 9.83 -16.10
CA GLU A 6 22.91 9.61 -15.62
C GLU A 6 23.09 10.16 -14.19
N TYR A 7 22.61 11.38 -13.94
CA TYR A 7 22.67 11.98 -12.60
C TYR A 7 21.89 11.18 -11.55
N LEU A 8 20.65 10.76 -11.88
CA LEU A 8 19.82 9.94 -10.99
C LEU A 8 20.45 8.57 -10.72
N THR A 9 21.08 7.98 -11.74
CA THR A 9 21.77 6.70 -11.60
C THR A 9 23.04 6.81 -10.76
N ALA A 10 23.77 7.90 -10.90
CA ALA A 10 24.96 8.19 -10.10
C ALA A 10 24.63 8.55 -8.65
N ASN A 11 23.41 9.06 -8.39
CA ASN A 11 22.97 9.53 -7.07
C ASN A 11 21.65 8.87 -6.63
N PRO A 12 21.63 7.57 -6.26
CA PRO A 12 20.40 6.86 -5.93
C PRO A 12 19.63 7.43 -4.72
N LEU A 13 20.34 8.00 -3.73
CA LEU A 13 19.70 8.68 -2.59
C LEU A 13 18.97 9.95 -3.04
N PHE A 14 19.54 10.71 -3.95
CA PHE A 14 18.85 11.86 -4.53
C PHE A 14 17.59 11.42 -5.27
N ALA A 15 17.67 10.35 -6.06
CA ALA A 15 16.51 9.77 -6.75
C ALA A 15 15.41 9.35 -5.75
N LEU A 16 15.77 8.75 -4.61
CA LEU A 16 14.81 8.40 -3.55
C LEU A 16 14.11 9.65 -2.99
N PHE A 17 14.87 10.64 -2.54
CA PHE A 17 14.28 11.84 -1.93
C PHE A 17 13.48 12.67 -2.93
N ALA A 18 13.95 12.77 -4.18
CA ALA A 18 13.20 13.42 -5.26
C ALA A 18 11.87 12.68 -5.52
N THR A 19 11.87 11.34 -5.54
CA THR A 19 10.67 10.53 -5.69
C THR A 19 9.69 10.76 -4.54
N ILE A 20 10.17 10.79 -3.31
CA ILE A 20 9.32 11.06 -2.13
C ILE A 20 8.73 12.47 -2.21
N ALA A 21 9.55 13.47 -2.48
CA ALA A 21 9.12 14.87 -2.53
C ALA A 21 8.09 15.11 -3.64
N LEU A 22 8.37 14.64 -4.86
CA LEU A 22 7.45 14.75 -5.99
C LEU A 22 6.17 13.94 -5.75
N GLY A 23 6.30 12.72 -5.22
CA GLY A 23 5.15 11.88 -4.92
C GLY A 23 4.25 12.48 -3.85
N TYR A 24 4.84 13.07 -2.82
CA TYR A 24 4.07 13.77 -1.79
C TYR A 24 3.37 15.01 -2.35
N ALA A 25 4.07 15.81 -3.16
CA ALA A 25 3.49 16.98 -3.83
C ALA A 25 2.30 16.59 -4.73
N VAL A 26 2.44 15.53 -5.53
CA VAL A 26 1.35 15.00 -6.35
C VAL A 26 0.20 14.49 -5.47
N GLY A 27 0.51 13.81 -4.35
CA GLY A 27 -0.47 13.29 -3.41
C GLY A 27 -1.29 14.36 -2.69
N MET A 28 -0.78 15.59 -2.59
CA MET A 28 -1.52 16.72 -2.02
C MET A 28 -2.58 17.28 -2.99
N ILE A 29 -2.49 16.96 -4.28
CA ILE A 29 -3.47 17.43 -5.26
C ILE A 29 -4.79 16.70 -4.99
N SER A 30 -5.82 17.49 -4.65
CA SER A 30 -7.17 17.01 -4.41
C SER A 30 -8.08 17.34 -5.61
N VAL A 31 -8.67 16.30 -6.19
CA VAL A 31 -9.66 16.45 -7.27
C VAL A 31 -11.03 16.01 -6.74
N ARG A 32 -11.97 16.94 -6.66
CA ARG A 32 -13.32 16.69 -6.11
C ARG A 32 -13.32 16.07 -4.70
N GLY A 33 -12.35 16.46 -3.86
CA GLY A 33 -12.21 15.93 -2.51
C GLY A 33 -11.49 14.57 -2.40
N LEU A 34 -11.02 14.03 -3.51
CA LEU A 34 -10.20 12.81 -3.57
C LEU A 34 -8.74 13.17 -3.77
N SER A 35 -7.86 12.63 -2.95
CA SER A 35 -6.42 12.72 -3.11
C SER A 35 -5.77 11.36 -2.89
N LEU A 36 -4.66 11.10 -3.58
CA LEU A 36 -3.89 9.86 -3.39
C LEU A 36 -3.06 9.88 -2.09
N GLY A 37 -2.88 11.06 -1.49
CA GLY A 37 -2.06 11.22 -0.30
C GLY A 37 -0.66 10.64 -0.48
N ALA A 38 -0.12 10.01 0.56
CA ALA A 38 1.20 9.36 0.51
C ALA A 38 1.28 8.21 -0.53
N GLY A 39 0.14 7.63 -0.94
CA GLY A 39 0.11 6.59 -1.98
C GLY A 39 0.60 7.06 -3.36
N ALA A 40 0.57 8.37 -3.62
CA ALA A 40 1.09 8.93 -4.87
C ALA A 40 2.61 8.73 -5.04
N VAL A 41 3.36 8.56 -3.95
CA VAL A 41 4.80 8.28 -3.97
C VAL A 41 5.09 6.98 -4.75
N LEU A 42 4.20 5.99 -4.66
CA LEU A 42 4.32 4.75 -5.42
C LEU A 42 4.32 5.02 -6.94
N PHE A 43 3.35 5.82 -7.41
CA PHE A 43 3.21 6.08 -8.86
C PHE A 43 4.39 6.89 -9.40
N VAL A 44 4.87 7.87 -8.63
CA VAL A 44 6.11 8.61 -8.97
C VAL A 44 7.31 7.67 -8.94
N GLY A 45 7.38 6.75 -7.96
CA GLY A 45 8.43 5.74 -7.88
C GLY A 45 8.45 4.80 -9.08
N LEU A 46 7.29 4.35 -9.56
CA LEU A 46 7.18 3.55 -10.79
C LEU A 46 7.67 4.33 -12.02
N ALA A 47 7.29 5.61 -12.14
CA ALA A 47 7.77 6.46 -13.23
C ALA A 47 9.29 6.67 -13.16
N MET A 48 9.84 6.92 -11.96
CA MET A 48 11.29 7.05 -11.76
C MET A 48 12.03 5.74 -12.08
N GLY A 49 11.50 4.60 -11.65
CA GLY A 49 12.05 3.28 -11.96
C GLY A 49 12.03 2.96 -13.46
N ALA A 50 11.00 3.40 -14.19
CA ALA A 50 10.93 3.27 -15.64
C ALA A 50 11.93 4.19 -16.36
N LEU A 51 12.15 5.41 -15.84
CA LEU A 51 13.09 6.38 -16.41
C LEU A 51 14.54 6.04 -16.11
N ALA A 52 14.86 5.60 -14.90
CA ALA A 52 16.22 5.35 -14.43
C ALA A 52 16.31 4.02 -13.65
N PRO A 53 16.19 2.85 -14.31
CA PRO A 53 16.14 1.54 -13.63
C PRO A 53 17.36 1.24 -12.77
N LYS A 54 18.51 1.82 -13.13
CA LYS A 54 19.80 1.65 -12.40
C LYS A 54 19.92 2.53 -11.15
N SER A 55 18.98 3.44 -10.89
CA SER A 55 18.94 4.26 -9.68
C SER A 55 18.36 3.54 -8.46
N ALA A 56 18.01 2.26 -8.59
CA ALA A 56 17.48 1.45 -7.51
C ALA A 56 18.47 1.34 -6.35
N LEU A 57 17.96 1.57 -5.13
CA LEU A 57 18.74 1.42 -3.91
C LEU A 57 18.95 -0.06 -3.55
N PRO A 58 20.00 -0.37 -2.76
CA PRO A 58 20.16 -1.71 -2.20
C PRO A 58 18.89 -2.16 -1.45
N ALA A 59 18.55 -3.44 -1.53
CA ALA A 59 17.34 -4.02 -0.93
C ALA A 59 17.20 -3.74 0.57
N ILE A 60 18.32 -3.57 1.29
CA ILE A 60 18.35 -3.26 2.72
C ILE A 60 17.60 -1.96 3.05
N VAL A 61 17.64 -0.96 2.17
CA VAL A 61 16.94 0.32 2.37
C VAL A 61 15.43 0.10 2.35
N GLY A 62 14.94 -0.71 1.40
CA GLY A 62 13.52 -1.08 1.33
C GLY A 62 13.08 -1.89 2.55
N THR A 63 13.89 -2.85 2.99
CA THR A 63 13.63 -3.66 4.19
C THR A 63 13.56 -2.76 5.43
N PHE A 64 14.51 -1.83 5.59
CA PHE A 64 14.51 -0.88 6.71
C PHE A 64 13.27 0.02 6.71
N GLY A 65 12.89 0.56 5.53
CA GLY A 65 11.66 1.35 5.38
C GLY A 65 10.40 0.55 5.76
N LEU A 66 10.32 -0.73 5.34
CA LEU A 66 9.22 -1.62 5.72
C LEU A 66 9.16 -1.87 7.23
N LEU A 67 10.29 -2.11 7.87
CA LEU A 67 10.35 -2.32 9.33
C LEU A 67 9.91 -1.07 10.09
N LEU A 68 10.35 0.12 9.68
CA LEU A 68 9.89 1.39 10.26
C LEU A 68 8.39 1.60 10.08
N PHE A 69 7.86 1.27 8.90
CA PHE A 69 6.43 1.34 8.63
C PHE A 69 5.64 0.41 9.55
N LEU A 70 6.03 -0.86 9.65
CA LEU A 70 5.36 -1.85 10.50
C LEU A 70 5.44 -1.46 11.98
N TYR A 71 6.60 -0.99 12.45
CA TYR A 71 6.77 -0.47 13.79
C TYR A 71 5.84 0.71 14.07
N GLY A 72 5.80 1.69 13.17
CA GLY A 72 4.94 2.87 13.30
C GLY A 72 3.45 2.50 13.37
N VAL A 73 3.00 1.59 12.50
CA VAL A 73 1.62 1.07 12.52
C VAL A 73 1.34 0.33 13.82
N GLY A 74 2.26 -0.52 14.28
CA GLY A 74 2.12 -1.28 15.52
C GLY A 74 1.95 -0.37 16.75
N ILE A 75 2.79 0.66 16.87
CA ILE A 75 2.69 1.64 17.97
C ILE A 75 1.41 2.47 17.86
N ALA A 76 1.08 2.95 16.67
CA ALA A 76 -0.08 3.83 16.47
C ALA A 76 -1.42 3.13 16.75
N PHE A 77 -1.54 1.86 16.39
CA PHE A 77 -2.82 1.13 16.42
C PHE A 77 -2.86 -0.05 17.39
N GLY A 78 -1.77 -0.39 18.07
CA GLY A 78 -1.68 -1.58 18.92
C GLY A 78 -2.76 -1.66 20.00
N ALA A 79 -3.00 -0.57 20.72
CA ALA A 79 -4.04 -0.53 21.75
C ALA A 79 -5.46 -0.73 21.19
N GLN A 80 -5.72 -0.15 20.01
CA GLN A 80 -7.01 -0.29 19.31
C GLN A 80 -7.19 -1.69 18.74
N PHE A 81 -6.10 -2.31 18.25
CA PHE A 81 -6.10 -3.67 17.75
C PHE A 81 -6.59 -4.65 18.81
N PHE A 82 -5.99 -4.66 20.00
CA PHE A 82 -6.39 -5.58 21.07
C PHE A 82 -7.81 -5.33 21.56
N LYS A 83 -8.24 -4.07 21.69
CA LYS A 83 -9.64 -3.74 22.01
C LYS A 83 -10.61 -4.18 20.91
N GLY A 84 -10.20 -4.03 19.65
CA GLY A 84 -10.98 -4.43 18.47
C GLY A 84 -11.20 -5.93 18.39
N LEU A 85 -10.19 -6.75 18.72
CA LEU A 85 -10.28 -8.22 18.63
C LEU A 85 -11.43 -8.79 19.47
N THR A 86 -11.71 -8.20 20.64
CA THR A 86 -12.72 -8.68 21.59
C THR A 86 -14.06 -7.96 21.48
N SER A 87 -14.13 -6.88 20.71
CA SER A 87 -15.36 -6.12 20.54
C SER A 87 -16.34 -6.83 19.56
N PRO A 88 -17.67 -6.73 19.77
CA PRO A 88 -18.64 -7.34 18.85
C PRO A 88 -18.52 -6.84 17.41
N LEU A 89 -18.18 -5.57 17.21
CA LEU A 89 -17.93 -4.99 15.90
C LEU A 89 -16.64 -5.51 15.29
N GLY A 90 -15.56 -5.59 16.09
CA GLY A 90 -14.26 -6.10 15.65
C GLY A 90 -14.33 -7.57 15.23
N ILE A 91 -15.06 -8.41 15.96
CA ILE A 91 -15.28 -9.82 15.58
C ILE A 91 -15.97 -9.90 14.22
N LYS A 92 -17.04 -9.12 14.00
CA LYS A 92 -17.74 -9.08 12.71
C LYS A 92 -16.80 -8.59 11.58
N ALA A 93 -16.02 -7.55 11.82
CA ALA A 93 -15.05 -7.04 10.87
C ALA A 93 -13.96 -8.07 10.54
N ASN A 94 -13.44 -8.79 11.53
CA ASN A 94 -12.45 -9.85 11.33
C ASN A 94 -13.02 -11.00 10.50
N ILE A 95 -14.25 -11.47 10.79
CA ILE A 95 -14.92 -12.51 10.00
C ILE A 95 -15.09 -12.03 8.55
N ALA A 96 -15.59 -10.80 8.35
CA ALA A 96 -15.76 -10.23 7.01
C ALA A 96 -14.41 -10.14 6.26
N SER A 97 -13.33 -9.75 6.95
CA SER A 97 -11.98 -9.69 6.36
C SER A 97 -11.47 -11.06 5.94
N VAL A 98 -11.64 -12.09 6.79
CA VAL A 98 -11.24 -13.47 6.45
C VAL A 98 -12.03 -13.97 5.24
N ILE A 99 -13.33 -13.75 5.21
CA ILE A 99 -14.18 -14.12 4.07
C ILE A 99 -13.71 -13.38 2.81
N GLY A 100 -13.45 -12.08 2.90
CA GLY A 100 -12.95 -11.28 1.76
C GLY A 100 -11.63 -11.79 1.20
N VAL A 101 -10.67 -12.13 2.08
CA VAL A 101 -9.38 -12.71 1.68
C VAL A 101 -9.56 -14.07 1.01
N LEU A 102 -10.38 -14.95 1.57
CA LEU A 102 -10.65 -16.27 0.98
C LEU A 102 -11.38 -16.17 -0.36
N LEU A 103 -12.35 -15.27 -0.49
CA LEU A 103 -13.02 -15.01 -1.77
C LEU A 103 -12.06 -14.46 -2.82
N SER A 104 -11.21 -13.50 -2.46
CA SER A 104 -10.22 -12.96 -3.40
C SER A 104 -9.21 -14.02 -3.85
N LEU A 105 -8.78 -14.92 -2.94
CA LEU A 105 -7.95 -16.06 -3.27
C LEU A 105 -8.68 -17.02 -4.24
N GLY A 106 -9.93 -17.32 -3.98
CA GLY A 106 -10.76 -18.14 -4.86
C GLY A 106 -10.92 -17.54 -6.27
N LEU A 107 -11.13 -16.24 -6.35
CA LEU A 107 -11.21 -15.52 -7.63
C LEU A 107 -9.87 -15.56 -8.38
N MET A 108 -8.74 -15.43 -7.68
CA MET A 108 -7.41 -15.57 -8.27
C MET A 108 -7.20 -16.97 -8.86
N LEU A 109 -7.56 -18.02 -8.11
CA LEU A 109 -7.46 -19.41 -8.60
C LEU A 109 -8.35 -19.66 -9.82
N LEU A 110 -9.54 -19.08 -9.83
CA LEU A 110 -10.44 -19.13 -11.00
C LEU A 110 -9.82 -18.36 -12.20
N ALA A 111 -9.24 -17.20 -11.96
CA ALA A 111 -8.60 -16.40 -13.01
C ALA A 111 -7.48 -17.16 -13.72
N ILE A 112 -6.64 -17.90 -12.99
CA ILE A 112 -5.60 -18.75 -13.56
C ILE A 112 -6.19 -19.79 -14.53
N LYS A 113 -7.34 -20.33 -14.20
CA LYS A 113 -8.02 -21.34 -15.03
C LYS A 113 -8.60 -20.76 -16.33
N PHE A 114 -9.04 -19.50 -16.31
CA PHE A 114 -9.74 -18.87 -17.42
C PHE A 114 -8.87 -17.95 -18.27
N ILE A 115 -7.72 -17.47 -17.75
CA ILE A 115 -6.83 -16.56 -18.47
C ILE A 115 -5.62 -17.36 -18.96
N PRO A 116 -5.50 -17.62 -20.27
CA PRO A 116 -4.37 -18.33 -20.83
C PRO A 116 -3.06 -17.57 -20.63
N GLY A 117 -1.97 -18.28 -20.32
CA GLY A 117 -0.64 -17.69 -20.21
C GLY A 117 -0.28 -17.12 -18.84
N VAL A 118 -1.20 -17.05 -17.90
CA VAL A 118 -0.91 -16.66 -16.51
C VAL A 118 -0.45 -17.89 -15.73
N ASN A 119 0.76 -17.86 -15.21
CA ASN A 119 1.25 -18.91 -14.32
C ASN A 119 0.88 -18.65 -12.86
N PHE A 120 0.94 -19.71 -12.04
CA PHE A 120 0.57 -19.63 -10.62
C PHE A 120 1.46 -18.63 -9.85
N ALA A 121 2.76 -18.54 -10.16
CA ALA A 121 3.70 -17.67 -9.45
C ALA A 121 3.41 -16.19 -9.74
N GLU A 122 3.05 -15.83 -10.99
CA GLU A 122 2.62 -14.48 -11.35
C GLU A 122 1.27 -14.14 -10.71
N ALA A 123 0.32 -15.07 -10.73
CA ALA A 123 -1.01 -14.85 -10.18
C ALA A 123 -1.00 -14.62 -8.67
N ILE A 124 -0.22 -15.41 -7.91
CA ILE A 124 -0.11 -15.23 -6.46
C ILE A 124 0.62 -13.92 -6.13
N GLY A 125 1.59 -13.51 -6.95
CA GLY A 125 2.22 -12.20 -6.86
C GLY A 125 1.22 -11.07 -7.13
N ALA A 126 0.42 -11.18 -8.18
CA ALA A 126 -0.62 -10.21 -8.50
C ALA A 126 -1.70 -10.13 -7.39
N TRP A 127 -2.10 -11.26 -6.82
CA TRP A 127 -3.02 -11.29 -5.69
C TRP A 127 -2.44 -10.58 -4.46
N ALA A 128 -1.16 -10.84 -4.13
CA ALA A 128 -0.46 -10.15 -3.06
C ALA A 128 -0.34 -8.64 -3.33
N GLY A 129 -0.11 -8.25 -4.59
CA GLY A 129 -0.04 -6.86 -5.04
C GLY A 129 -1.39 -6.14 -4.93
N ALA A 130 -2.45 -6.76 -5.42
CA ALA A 130 -3.81 -6.22 -5.31
C ALA A 130 -4.26 -6.05 -3.84
N GLY A 131 -3.82 -6.95 -2.96
CA GLY A 131 -4.01 -6.85 -1.52
C GLY A 131 -3.01 -5.92 -0.82
N THR A 132 -2.08 -5.28 -1.53
CA THR A 132 -0.99 -4.44 -1.00
C THR A 132 -0.18 -5.13 0.10
N SER A 133 -0.07 -6.46 0.04
CA SER A 133 0.54 -7.29 1.07
C SER A 133 1.97 -7.71 0.70
N THR A 134 2.95 -6.93 1.14
CA THR A 134 4.37 -7.24 0.95
C THR A 134 4.77 -8.55 1.66
N SER A 135 4.14 -8.86 2.79
CA SER A 135 4.38 -10.12 3.51
C SER A 135 3.93 -11.33 2.70
N ALA A 136 2.78 -11.24 2.02
CA ALA A 136 2.30 -12.30 1.14
C ALA A 136 3.23 -12.48 -0.08
N LEU A 137 3.77 -11.38 -0.63
CA LEU A 137 4.78 -11.45 -1.69
C LEU A 137 6.03 -12.20 -1.22
N GLN A 138 6.56 -11.87 -0.04
CA GLN A 138 7.74 -12.53 0.51
C GLN A 138 7.49 -14.04 0.69
N ALA A 139 6.34 -14.41 1.26
CA ALA A 139 5.95 -15.81 1.40
C ALA A 139 5.84 -16.51 0.02
N ALA A 140 5.25 -15.87 -0.97
CA ALA A 140 5.14 -16.40 -2.32
C ALA A 140 6.53 -16.65 -2.95
N MET A 141 7.47 -15.70 -2.83
CA MET A 141 8.84 -15.86 -3.35
C MET A 141 9.60 -16.99 -2.64
N VAL A 142 9.42 -17.16 -1.33
CA VAL A 142 10.05 -18.25 -0.57
C VAL A 142 9.51 -19.60 -1.02
N VAL A 143 8.19 -19.72 -1.17
CA VAL A 143 7.53 -20.99 -1.54
C VAL A 143 7.82 -21.38 -2.99
N THR A 144 7.83 -20.42 -3.91
CA THR A 144 8.12 -20.67 -5.33
C THR A 144 9.62 -20.83 -5.62
N GLY A 145 10.48 -20.34 -4.74
CA GLY A 145 11.94 -20.29 -4.97
C GLY A 145 12.35 -19.36 -6.10
N ASP A 146 11.46 -18.47 -6.55
CA ASP A 146 11.64 -17.62 -7.71
C ASP A 146 11.23 -16.16 -7.41
N LYS A 147 11.66 -15.23 -8.28
CA LYS A 147 11.29 -13.81 -8.27
C LYS A 147 10.07 -13.49 -9.13
N ILE A 148 9.54 -14.47 -9.84
CA ILE A 148 8.35 -14.31 -10.72
C ILE A 148 7.17 -13.67 -9.96
N PRO A 149 6.85 -14.03 -8.70
CA PRO A 149 5.79 -13.35 -7.96
C PRO A 149 5.97 -11.82 -7.86
N ALA A 150 7.21 -11.32 -7.82
CA ALA A 150 7.47 -9.88 -7.76
C ALA A 150 7.01 -9.15 -9.04
N THR A 151 7.03 -9.80 -10.19
CA THR A 151 6.51 -9.24 -11.44
C THR A 151 5.00 -9.04 -11.36
N GLY A 152 4.24 -10.07 -10.99
CA GLY A 152 2.79 -9.97 -10.80
C GLY A 152 2.42 -8.93 -9.74
N TYR A 153 3.17 -8.91 -8.63
CA TYR A 153 2.99 -7.93 -7.56
C TYR A 153 3.15 -6.49 -8.06
N SER A 154 4.23 -6.18 -8.75
CA SER A 154 4.53 -4.81 -9.19
C SER A 154 3.50 -4.27 -10.20
N VAL A 155 2.90 -5.15 -11.01
CA VAL A 155 1.83 -4.77 -11.93
C VAL A 155 0.51 -4.52 -11.20
N ALA A 156 0.16 -5.37 -10.21
CA ALA A 156 -1.13 -5.31 -9.54
C ALA A 156 -1.17 -4.30 -8.37
N TYR A 157 -0.04 -4.02 -7.72
CA TYR A 157 0.04 -3.17 -6.54
C TYR A 157 -0.52 -1.75 -6.76
N PRO A 158 -0.24 -1.03 -7.88
CA PRO A 158 -0.83 0.28 -8.14
C PRO A 158 -2.36 0.26 -8.15
N PHE A 159 -2.95 -0.80 -8.70
CA PHE A 159 -4.40 -0.97 -8.71
C PHE A 159 -4.94 -1.28 -7.30
N GLY A 160 -4.21 -2.07 -6.51
CA GLY A 160 -4.52 -2.34 -5.11
C GLY A 160 -4.57 -1.07 -4.24
N VAL A 161 -3.79 -0.04 -4.58
CA VAL A 161 -3.82 1.27 -3.92
C VAL A 161 -4.94 2.16 -4.50
N ALA A 162 -5.00 2.29 -5.83
CA ALA A 162 -5.88 3.26 -6.48
C ALA A 162 -7.36 2.87 -6.40
N VAL A 163 -7.69 1.59 -6.63
CA VAL A 163 -9.08 1.14 -6.72
C VAL A 163 -9.84 1.33 -5.40
N PRO A 164 -9.33 0.95 -4.22
CA PRO A 164 -10.01 1.22 -2.96
C PRO A 164 -10.24 2.72 -2.70
N ILE A 165 -9.25 3.57 -3.01
CA ILE A 165 -9.39 5.03 -2.87
C ILE A 165 -10.52 5.54 -3.76
N LEU A 166 -10.57 5.10 -5.02
CA LEU A 166 -11.63 5.47 -5.96
C LEU A 166 -13.00 4.98 -5.51
N ILE A 167 -13.11 3.71 -5.06
CA ILE A 167 -14.37 3.14 -4.58
C ILE A 167 -14.90 3.91 -3.37
N ILE A 168 -14.04 4.16 -2.36
CA ILE A 168 -14.42 4.90 -1.16
C ILE A 168 -14.84 6.32 -1.52
N GLY A 169 -14.09 6.97 -2.41
CA GLY A 169 -14.42 8.31 -2.86
C GLY A 169 -15.72 8.40 -3.63
N LEU A 170 -15.96 7.48 -4.55
CA LEU A 170 -17.23 7.37 -5.27
C LEU A 170 -18.39 7.09 -4.31
N TYR A 171 -18.21 6.14 -3.39
CA TYR A 171 -19.21 5.83 -2.37
C TYR A 171 -19.57 7.08 -1.56
N ASN A 172 -18.56 7.82 -1.07
CA ASN A 172 -18.78 9.04 -0.31
C ASN A 172 -19.46 10.14 -1.13
N SER A 173 -19.14 10.24 -2.42
CA SER A 173 -19.77 11.21 -3.33
C SER A 173 -21.24 10.91 -3.63
N PHE A 174 -21.58 9.61 -3.82
CA PHE A 174 -22.94 9.20 -4.16
C PHE A 174 -23.84 9.09 -2.94
N PHE A 175 -23.36 8.45 -1.87
CA PHE A 175 -24.19 8.15 -0.69
C PHE A 175 -24.16 9.21 0.39
N LYS A 176 -23.18 10.15 0.36
CA LYS A 176 -23.01 11.24 1.35
C LYS A 176 -23.30 10.78 2.79
N PRO A 177 -22.67 9.70 3.28
CA PRO A 177 -22.96 9.15 4.59
C PRO A 177 -22.73 10.22 5.66
N LYS A 178 -23.69 10.39 6.58
CA LYS A 178 -23.55 11.29 7.72
C LYS A 178 -22.62 10.62 8.72
N TYR A 179 -21.40 11.13 8.84
CA TYR A 179 -20.50 10.71 9.89
C TYR A 179 -20.80 11.52 11.15
N THR A 180 -21.22 10.86 12.22
CA THR A 180 -21.13 11.43 13.56
C THR A 180 -19.64 11.40 13.94
N LEU A 181 -18.98 12.54 13.78
CA LEU A 181 -17.66 12.70 14.37
C LEU A 181 -17.88 12.67 15.89
N GLU A 182 -17.44 11.59 16.57
CA GLU A 182 -17.21 11.69 18.00
C GLU A 182 -16.27 12.87 18.21
N GLU A 183 -16.73 13.86 18.98
CA GLU A 183 -15.90 15.01 19.35
C GLU A 183 -14.58 14.45 19.89
N ARG A 184 -13.51 14.69 19.14
CA ARG A 184 -12.17 14.43 19.67
C ARG A 184 -12.07 15.23 20.93
N THR A 185 -12.04 14.55 22.08
CA THR A 185 -11.74 15.19 23.36
C THR A 185 -10.47 15.99 23.13
N SER A 186 -10.60 17.31 23.05
CA SER A 186 -9.46 18.20 22.88
C SER A 186 -8.53 17.93 24.05
N LEU A 187 -7.27 17.61 23.77
CA LEU A 187 -6.24 17.47 24.81
C LEU A 187 -6.23 18.80 25.57
N ARG A 188 -6.80 18.80 26.80
CA ARG A 188 -6.66 19.94 27.70
C ARG A 188 -5.22 19.91 28.22
N VAL A 189 -4.46 20.90 27.84
CA VAL A 189 -3.16 21.14 28.47
C VAL A 189 -3.44 21.57 29.89
N CYS A 190 -3.31 20.65 30.85
CA CYS A 190 -3.33 20.98 32.26
C CYS A 190 -1.91 21.42 32.64
N ALA A 191 -1.73 22.69 32.97
CA ALA A 191 -0.52 23.15 33.61
C ALA A 191 -0.54 22.60 35.07
N VAL A 192 0.31 21.60 35.33
CA VAL A 192 0.56 21.14 36.72
C VAL A 192 1.56 22.12 37.30
N ARG A 193 1.12 22.95 38.27
CA ARG A 193 2.02 23.69 39.15
C ARG A 193 2.67 22.67 40.12
N VAL A 194 3.98 22.55 39.99
CA VAL A 194 4.83 21.84 40.97
C VAL A 194 5.11 22.79 42.14
#